data_076503e97fda92950357eec8cb66ca00
#
_entry.id   076503e97fda92950357eec8cb66ca00
#
_cell.length_a   1.000
_cell.length_b   1.000
_cell.length_c   1.000
_cell.angle_alpha   90.00
_cell.angle_beta   90.00
_cell.angle_gamma   90.00
#
_symmetry.space_group_name_H-M   'P 1'
#
loop_
_entity.id
_entity.type
_entity.pdbx_description
1 polymer ?
#
loop_
_entity_poly.entity_id
_entity_poly.type
_entity_poly.pdbx_seq_one_letter_code
_entity_poly.pdbx_strand_id
1 'polypeptide(L)'
;MKKLMFALAASAAMVSFAEDNAELEKVDTPIFWGFGNYGIYSGYQLYGSLLNNEPTLQGYVEGNINLPGGFGYVGLGLWSNSDLTNRRRSGGLGQMFNEWDPNVHVGYTFWFDDNKTWGLDWRSSVVWYYYPAQDYKEMHPATDTTWDFDHSFALLNPYLIPYVNIVREYRFDANLFQFGVKKPIQITDELSICPFVEFVARDKDYNWCFPTQFGGIETCGGLATLKVELDTTYQITEHFGLFAKVAYCSIIDHHMRNSCDDILASDDYGENKDFVWGGVGVTFNF
;
A
#
# COMPACT_ATOMS: atom_id res chain seq x y z
N MET A 1 28.88 -10.56 -11.12
CA MET A 1 27.45 -10.94 -11.01
C MET A 1 26.75 -9.78 -10.40
N LYS A 2 25.77 -9.21 -11.10
CA LYS A 2 25.12 -7.96 -10.77
C LYS A 2 24.08 -8.20 -9.70
N LYS A 3 24.15 -7.41 -8.63
CA LYS A 3 23.15 -7.44 -7.54
C LYS A 3 21.89 -6.77 -8.03
N LEU A 4 20.80 -7.51 -8.14
CA LEU A 4 19.52 -7.01 -8.51
C LEU A 4 18.78 -6.59 -7.23
N MET A 5 18.54 -5.30 -7.07
CA MET A 5 17.68 -4.78 -6.00
C MET A 5 16.27 -4.62 -6.56
N PHE A 6 15.31 -5.24 -5.89
CA PHE A 6 13.91 -5.14 -6.27
C PHE A 6 13.21 -4.09 -5.44
N ALA A 7 12.58 -3.17 -6.11
CA ALA A 7 11.56 -2.33 -5.52
C ALA A 7 10.20 -2.94 -5.83
N LEU A 8 9.56 -3.52 -4.85
CA LEU A 8 8.17 -3.91 -4.97
C LEU A 8 7.29 -2.71 -4.69
N ALA A 9 6.51 -2.36 -5.68
CA ALA A 9 5.58 -1.26 -5.59
C ALA A 9 4.52 -1.51 -4.52
N ALA A 10 4.45 -0.55 -3.74
CA ALA A 10 3.43 0.03 -2.87
C ALA A 10 2.22 -0.78 -2.45
N SER A 11 1.95 -0.60 -1.49
CA SER A 11 1.14 -0.52 -0.29
C SER A 11 1.81 -1.36 0.78
N ALA A 12 2.44 -0.66 1.66
CA ALA A 12 2.99 -1.13 2.93
C ALA A 12 3.91 -2.37 2.82
N ALA A 13 5.09 -2.21 3.25
CA ALA A 13 6.15 -3.20 3.42
C ALA A 13 6.95 -3.50 2.14
N MET A 14 7.87 -2.64 1.87
CA MET A 14 8.98 -3.00 1.02
C MET A 14 9.94 -3.88 1.75
N VAL A 15 10.23 -4.96 1.11
CA VAL A 15 11.35 -5.80 1.49
C VAL A 15 12.40 -5.63 0.41
N SER A 16 13.51 -5.00 0.74
CA SER A 16 14.68 -5.05 -0.12
C SER A 16 15.34 -6.42 0.02
N PHE A 17 15.48 -7.13 -1.09
CA PHE A 17 16.20 -8.38 -1.13
C PHE A 17 17.67 -8.12 -1.46
N ALA A 18 18.56 -8.61 -0.60
CA ALA A 18 19.95 -8.76 -0.98
C ALA A 18 20.14 -10.17 -1.56
N GLU A 19 20.61 -10.24 -2.79
CA GLU A 19 20.99 -11.51 -3.39
C GLU A 19 22.40 -11.92 -3.07
N ASP A 20 22.50 -13.24 -2.98
CA ASP A 20 23.61 -14.17 -3.15
C ASP A 20 25.06 -13.74 -2.87
N ASN A 21 25.58 -14.50 -1.91
CA ASN A 21 26.91 -15.02 -1.71
C ASN A 21 27.98 -14.71 -2.79
N ALA A 22 28.53 -13.54 -2.71
CA ALA A 22 29.92 -13.31 -3.00
C ALA A 22 30.50 -12.59 -1.78
N GLU A 23 31.72 -12.94 -1.39
CA GLU A 23 32.49 -12.33 -0.33
C GLU A 23 32.07 -10.88 -0.11
N LEU A 24 31.45 -10.60 1.03
CA LEU A 24 31.08 -9.26 1.44
C LEU A 24 32.39 -8.46 1.67
N GLU A 25 33.02 -8.04 0.57
CA GLU A 25 33.66 -6.74 0.61
C GLU A 25 32.64 -5.82 1.25
N LYS A 26 33.04 -5.02 2.22
CA LYS A 26 32.23 -3.95 2.80
C LYS A 26 31.63 -3.16 1.67
N VAL A 27 30.45 -3.57 1.21
CA VAL A 27 29.64 -2.73 0.33
C VAL A 27 29.24 -1.60 1.24
N ASP A 28 29.82 -0.44 1.02
CA ASP A 28 29.38 0.78 1.66
C ASP A 28 27.89 0.91 1.31
N THR A 29 27.06 0.54 2.26
CA THR A 29 25.61 0.71 2.12
C THR A 29 25.41 2.20 1.86
N PRO A 30 24.76 2.59 0.77
CA PRO A 30 24.61 4.00 0.45
C PRO A 30 23.99 4.69 1.66
N ILE A 31 24.55 5.82 2.05
CA ILE A 31 24.02 6.61 3.18
C ILE A 31 22.58 7.01 2.87
N PHE A 32 22.32 7.32 1.62
CA PHE A 32 21.00 7.71 1.11
C PHE A 32 20.54 6.78 0.00
N TRP A 33 19.27 6.38 0.04
CA TRP A 33 18.61 5.61 -1.00
C TRP A 33 17.13 5.96 -1.05
N GLY A 34 16.48 5.70 -2.15
CA GLY A 34 15.06 5.93 -2.27
C GLY A 34 14.47 5.23 -3.47
N PHE A 35 13.17 5.23 -3.52
CA PHE A 35 12.43 4.68 -4.64
C PHE A 35 11.10 5.40 -4.79
N GLY A 36 10.46 5.17 -5.91
CA GLY A 36 9.10 5.60 -6.14
C GLY A 36 8.44 4.85 -7.27
N ASN A 37 7.15 5.03 -7.34
CA ASN A 37 6.34 4.58 -8.46
C ASN A 37 5.24 5.58 -8.75
N TYR A 38 4.81 5.61 -10.01
CA TYR A 38 3.67 6.39 -10.46
C TYR A 38 2.93 5.60 -11.54
N GLY A 39 1.61 5.50 -11.43
CA GLY A 39 0.82 4.72 -12.36
C GLY A 39 -0.62 5.18 -12.50
N ILE A 40 -1.25 4.75 -13.59
CA ILE A 40 -2.67 4.89 -13.83
C ILE A 40 -3.33 3.57 -13.44
N TYR A 41 -4.38 3.69 -12.62
CA TYR A 41 -5.16 2.58 -12.09
C TYR A 41 -6.60 2.67 -12.56
N SER A 42 -7.27 1.53 -12.63
CA SER A 42 -8.69 1.44 -13.01
C SER A 42 -9.64 2.06 -11.98
N GLY A 43 -9.14 2.34 -10.78
CA GLY A 43 -9.90 2.93 -9.69
C GLY A 43 -9.01 3.16 -8.47
N TYR A 44 -9.61 3.69 -7.41
CA TYR A 44 -8.94 3.82 -6.12
C TYR A 44 -9.41 2.72 -5.16
N GLN A 45 -8.49 1.83 -4.83
CA GLN A 45 -8.70 0.75 -3.89
C GLN A 45 -7.90 1.02 -2.62
N LEU A 46 -8.54 0.94 -1.46
CA LEU A 46 -7.91 1.03 -0.15
C LEU A 46 -8.34 -0.16 0.73
N TYR A 47 -7.37 -0.91 1.23
CA TYR A 47 -7.59 -2.05 2.13
C TYR A 47 -8.64 -3.06 1.62
N GLY A 48 -8.62 -3.37 0.33
CA GLY A 48 -9.54 -4.32 -0.30
C GLY A 48 -10.95 -3.79 -0.56
N SER A 49 -11.17 -2.48 -0.34
CA SER A 49 -12.42 -1.79 -0.66
C SER A 49 -12.21 -0.83 -1.81
N LEU A 50 -13.20 -0.72 -2.70
CA LEU A 50 -13.16 0.21 -3.82
C LEU A 50 -13.72 1.56 -3.38
N LEU A 51 -12.88 2.59 -3.31
CA LEU A 51 -13.27 3.95 -2.97
C LEU A 51 -13.74 4.74 -4.17
N ASN A 52 -13.20 4.41 -5.33
CA ASN A 52 -13.52 5.05 -6.58
C ASN A 52 -13.34 4.03 -7.70
N ASN A 53 -14.35 3.86 -8.56
CA ASN A 53 -14.33 2.96 -9.72
C ASN A 53 -13.92 3.67 -11.03
N GLU A 54 -13.48 4.91 -10.94
CA GLU A 54 -13.00 5.70 -12.07
C GLU A 54 -11.47 5.72 -12.12
N PRO A 55 -10.87 5.88 -13.30
CA PRO A 55 -9.42 5.92 -13.43
C PRO A 55 -8.76 6.97 -12.54
N THR A 56 -7.69 6.56 -11.88
CA THR A 56 -6.90 7.43 -11.00
C THR A 56 -5.44 7.39 -11.36
N LEU A 57 -4.74 8.48 -11.10
CA LEU A 57 -3.29 8.56 -11.08
C LEU A 57 -2.84 8.46 -9.63
N GLN A 58 -2.08 7.42 -9.30
CA GLN A 58 -1.55 7.22 -7.96
C GLN A 58 -0.04 7.09 -7.99
N GLY A 59 0.60 7.52 -6.94
CA GLY A 59 2.05 7.38 -6.83
C GLY A 59 2.54 7.44 -5.40
N TYR A 60 3.70 6.87 -5.22
CA TYR A 60 4.46 6.89 -3.98
C TYR A 60 5.91 7.21 -4.27
N VAL A 61 6.52 8.01 -3.41
CA VAL A 61 7.96 8.27 -3.42
C VAL A 61 8.47 8.30 -1.99
N GLU A 62 9.66 7.74 -1.74
CA GLU A 62 10.34 7.87 -0.46
C GLU A 62 11.84 8.03 -0.62
N GLY A 63 12.43 8.71 0.37
CA GLY A 63 13.87 8.81 0.55
C GLY A 63 14.26 8.40 1.96
N ASN A 64 15.34 7.64 2.07
CA ASN A 64 15.80 7.00 3.28
C ASN A 64 17.26 7.31 3.57
N ILE A 65 17.61 7.44 4.85
CA ILE A 65 18.98 7.59 5.34
C ILE A 65 19.28 6.39 6.24
N ASN A 66 20.32 5.62 5.90
CA ASN A 66 20.80 4.56 6.75
C ASN A 66 21.48 5.11 8.00
N LEU A 67 21.10 4.59 9.16
CA LEU A 67 21.67 4.99 10.43
C LEU A 67 23.05 4.37 10.64
N PRO A 68 24.03 5.11 11.22
CA PRO A 68 25.34 4.58 11.51
C PRO A 68 25.29 3.32 12.39
N GLY A 69 26.25 2.42 12.21
CA GLY A 69 26.33 1.19 13.02
C GLY A 69 25.30 0.11 12.68
N GLY A 70 24.58 0.27 11.57
CA GLY A 70 23.61 -0.73 11.14
C GLY A 70 22.32 -0.73 11.93
N PHE A 71 21.95 0.39 12.57
CA PHE A 71 20.73 0.55 13.36
C PHE A 71 19.48 0.78 12.51
N GLY A 72 19.46 0.35 11.25
CA GLY A 72 18.34 0.52 10.33
C GLY A 72 18.37 1.84 9.61
N TYR A 73 17.20 2.39 9.30
CA TYR A 73 17.04 3.61 8.53
C TYR A 73 15.91 4.49 9.06
N VAL A 74 15.94 5.75 8.69
CA VAL A 74 14.85 6.70 8.85
C VAL A 74 14.55 7.32 7.48
N GLY A 75 13.29 7.57 7.20
CA GLY A 75 12.89 8.11 5.91
C GLY A 75 11.65 8.97 5.94
N LEU A 76 11.43 9.60 4.80
CA LEU A 76 10.24 10.38 4.48
C LEU A 76 9.61 9.80 3.23
N GLY A 77 8.30 9.73 3.20
CA GLY A 77 7.55 9.29 2.03
C GLY A 77 6.37 10.21 1.76
N LEU A 78 5.88 10.12 0.53
CA LEU A 78 4.66 10.79 0.09
C LEU A 78 3.90 9.86 -0.84
N TRP A 79 2.69 9.50 -0.48
CA TRP A 79 1.73 8.92 -1.38
C TRP A 79 0.76 10.00 -1.88
N SER A 80 0.22 9.82 -3.08
CA SER A 80 -0.76 10.75 -3.65
C SER A 80 -1.74 10.05 -4.55
N ASN A 81 -2.97 10.58 -4.60
CA ASN A 81 -4.02 10.16 -5.51
C ASN A 81 -4.62 11.37 -6.24
N SER A 82 -4.94 11.17 -7.51
CA SER A 82 -5.63 12.13 -8.36
C SER A 82 -6.65 11.41 -9.22
N ASP A 83 -7.92 11.79 -9.12
CA ASP A 83 -8.96 11.29 -10.01
C ASP A 83 -8.76 11.87 -11.42
N LEU A 84 -8.81 11.01 -12.43
CA LEU A 84 -8.61 11.41 -13.83
C LEU A 84 -9.91 11.76 -14.54
N THR A 85 -11.06 11.62 -13.87
CA THR A 85 -12.38 11.89 -14.44
C THR A 85 -13.18 12.88 -13.60
N ASN A 86 -14.13 13.55 -14.24
CA ASN A 86 -15.00 14.56 -13.62
C ASN A 86 -16.35 14.00 -13.16
N ARG A 87 -16.53 12.70 -13.07
CA ARG A 87 -17.85 12.12 -12.81
C ARG A 87 -18.29 12.22 -11.36
N ARG A 88 -17.40 12.56 -10.45
CA ARG A 88 -17.81 12.86 -9.09
C ARG A 88 -18.60 14.15 -9.02
N ARG A 89 -19.60 14.20 -8.16
CA ARG A 89 -20.46 15.36 -7.87
C ARG A 89 -19.73 16.63 -7.44
N SER A 90 -18.45 16.54 -7.23
CA SER A 90 -17.56 17.62 -6.81
C SER A 90 -17.40 18.77 -7.81
N GLY A 91 -18.03 18.69 -8.97
CA GLY A 91 -18.23 19.84 -9.85
C GLY A 91 -16.96 20.49 -10.40
N GLY A 92 -15.80 19.90 -10.20
CA GLY A 92 -14.54 20.44 -10.68
C GLY A 92 -13.79 19.43 -11.55
N LEU A 93 -13.18 19.88 -12.63
CA LEU A 93 -12.08 19.20 -13.30
C LEU A 93 -11.19 18.63 -12.22
N GLY A 94 -11.02 17.30 -12.22
CA GLY A 94 -10.31 16.57 -11.22
C GLY A 94 -9.24 17.41 -10.56
N GLN A 95 -9.43 17.76 -9.32
CA GLN A 95 -8.43 18.55 -8.64
C GLN A 95 -7.18 17.68 -8.68
N MET A 96 -6.14 18.15 -9.36
CA MET A 96 -4.84 17.48 -9.28
C MET A 96 -4.56 17.30 -7.81
N PHE A 97 -4.39 16.02 -7.41
CA PHE A 97 -4.16 15.64 -6.03
C PHE A 97 -5.37 15.81 -5.10
N ASN A 98 -6.27 14.85 -5.13
CA ASN A 98 -7.38 14.78 -4.16
C ASN A 98 -6.93 14.29 -2.79
N GLU A 99 -5.79 13.59 -2.73
CA GLU A 99 -5.25 13.04 -1.48
C GLU A 99 -3.73 13.06 -1.49
N TRP A 100 -3.16 13.44 -0.36
CA TRP A 100 -1.72 13.45 -0.11
C TRP A 100 -1.45 12.86 1.26
N ASP A 101 -0.62 11.84 1.29
CA ASP A 101 -0.28 11.14 2.52
C ASP A 101 1.23 11.19 2.76
N PRO A 102 1.75 12.33 3.25
CA PRO A 102 3.13 12.38 3.71
C PRO A 102 3.31 11.47 4.92
N ASN A 103 4.45 10.80 4.97
CA ASN A 103 4.80 9.97 6.12
C ASN A 103 6.25 10.15 6.54
N VAL A 104 6.49 9.89 7.82
CA VAL A 104 7.79 9.72 8.41
C VAL A 104 7.89 8.29 8.89
N HIS A 105 8.99 7.62 8.62
CA HIS A 105 9.12 6.22 9.02
C HIS A 105 10.53 5.86 9.48
N VAL A 106 10.60 4.79 10.24
CA VAL A 106 11.82 4.12 10.64
C VAL A 106 11.69 2.64 10.31
N GLY A 107 12.79 1.99 10.02
CA GLY A 107 12.77 0.55 9.76
C GLY A 107 14.08 -0.12 10.08
N TYR A 108 13.98 -1.43 10.31
CA TYR A 108 15.12 -2.28 10.60
C TYR A 108 14.84 -3.72 10.17
N THR A 109 15.86 -4.39 9.64
CA THR A 109 15.79 -5.81 9.32
C THR A 109 16.65 -6.61 10.31
N PHE A 110 16.01 -7.46 11.09
CA PHE A 110 16.65 -8.40 12.01
C PHE A 110 16.99 -9.69 11.27
N TRP A 111 18.27 -9.92 10.96
CA TRP A 111 18.69 -11.14 10.32
C TRP A 111 18.93 -12.23 11.37
N PHE A 112 18.40 -13.43 11.13
CA PHE A 112 18.50 -14.58 12.04
C PHE A 112 19.70 -15.48 11.72
N ASP A 113 20.29 -15.32 10.53
CA ASP A 113 21.44 -16.04 10.07
C ASP A 113 22.47 -15.13 9.37
N ASP A 114 23.72 -15.55 9.34
CA ASP A 114 24.82 -14.80 8.74
C ASP A 114 24.68 -14.64 7.22
N ASN A 115 23.97 -15.54 6.57
CA ASN A 115 23.72 -15.50 5.12
C ASN A 115 22.57 -14.56 4.74
N LYS A 116 21.92 -13.96 5.74
CA LYS A 116 20.75 -13.08 5.53
C LYS A 116 19.63 -13.74 4.73
N THR A 117 19.42 -15.04 4.96
CA THR A 117 18.39 -15.84 4.29
C THR A 117 17.05 -15.75 5.03
N TRP A 118 17.11 -15.69 6.37
CA TRP A 118 15.97 -15.57 7.25
C TRP A 118 16.06 -14.29 8.08
N GLY A 119 15.00 -13.54 8.10
CA GLY A 119 14.97 -12.29 8.86
C GLY A 119 13.57 -11.81 9.15
N LEU A 120 13.45 -10.86 10.05
CA LEU A 120 12.24 -10.10 10.32
C LEU A 120 12.48 -8.66 9.88
N ASP A 121 11.78 -8.24 8.87
CA ASP A 121 11.74 -6.84 8.47
C ASP A 121 10.65 -6.11 9.26
N TRP A 122 11.00 -5.00 9.85
CA TRP A 122 10.10 -4.14 10.61
C TRP A 122 10.17 -2.71 10.11
N ARG A 123 8.99 -2.09 9.97
CA ARG A 123 8.85 -0.67 9.68
C ARG A 123 7.76 -0.08 10.55
N SER A 124 7.95 1.13 11.02
CA SER A 124 6.96 1.93 11.72
C SER A 124 6.86 3.29 11.06
N SER A 125 5.65 3.77 10.86
CA SER A 125 5.40 5.07 10.23
C SER A 125 4.27 5.84 10.90
N VAL A 126 4.37 7.15 10.83
CA VAL A 126 3.25 8.08 11.05
C VAL A 126 2.87 8.60 9.67
N VAL A 127 1.63 8.38 9.29
CA VAL A 127 1.08 8.78 7.99
C VAL A 127 0.04 9.86 8.22
N TRP A 128 0.16 10.97 7.50
CA TRP A 128 -0.84 12.04 7.47
C TRP A 128 -1.69 11.90 6.23
N TYR A 129 -2.99 11.81 6.40
CA TYR A 129 -3.96 11.84 5.31
C TYR A 129 -4.45 13.27 5.15
N TYR A 130 -4.15 13.89 4.03
CA TYR A 130 -4.57 15.23 3.70
C TYR A 130 -5.43 15.23 2.43
N TYR A 131 -6.67 15.68 2.57
CA TYR A 131 -7.68 15.74 1.52
C TYR A 131 -7.94 17.20 1.12
N PRO A 132 -7.21 17.75 0.14
CA PRO A 132 -7.38 19.14 -0.27
C PRO A 132 -8.70 19.42 -1.01
N ALA A 133 -9.35 18.40 -1.56
CA ALA A 133 -10.61 18.52 -2.26
C ALA A 133 -11.76 18.85 -1.31
N GLN A 134 -12.58 19.83 -1.69
CA GLN A 134 -13.65 20.36 -0.84
C GLN A 134 -14.72 19.32 -0.49
N ASP A 135 -14.95 18.35 -1.36
CA ASP A 135 -15.99 17.34 -1.19
C ASP A 135 -15.68 16.31 -0.11
N TYR A 136 -14.39 16.03 0.12
CA TYR A 136 -14.01 15.20 1.24
C TYR A 136 -14.35 15.87 2.59
N LYS A 137 -14.35 17.20 2.63
CA LYS A 137 -14.78 17.97 3.81
C LYS A 137 -16.28 17.84 4.08
N GLU A 138 -17.09 17.67 3.04
CA GLU A 138 -18.52 17.44 3.18
C GLU A 138 -18.84 16.03 3.70
N MET A 139 -18.07 15.05 3.27
CA MET A 139 -18.19 13.67 3.74
C MET A 139 -17.63 13.46 5.15
N HIS A 140 -16.62 14.23 5.51
CA HIS A 140 -15.99 14.22 6.83
C HIS A 140 -16.01 15.65 7.43
N PRO A 141 -17.19 16.16 7.87
CA PRO A 141 -17.39 17.56 8.20
C PRO A 141 -16.53 18.09 9.36
N ALA A 142 -15.82 17.25 10.03
CA ALA A 142 -15.01 17.66 11.15
C ALA A 142 -13.54 17.95 10.81
N THR A 143 -12.96 17.42 9.70
CA THR A 143 -11.57 17.73 9.32
C THR A 143 -11.25 17.32 7.89
N ASP A 144 -10.31 18.06 7.34
CA ASP A 144 -9.59 17.82 6.09
C ASP A 144 -8.31 16.97 6.30
N THR A 145 -8.06 16.47 7.51
CA THR A 145 -6.87 15.69 7.84
C THR A 145 -7.15 14.65 8.92
N THR A 146 -6.53 13.49 8.77
CA THR A 146 -6.38 12.50 9.84
C THR A 146 -4.94 11.95 9.84
N TRP A 147 -4.59 11.09 10.76
CA TRP A 147 -3.28 10.45 10.79
C TRP A 147 -3.33 9.08 11.43
N ASP A 148 -2.48 8.21 10.88
CA ASP A 148 -2.34 6.83 11.31
C ASP A 148 -0.95 6.58 11.88
N PHE A 149 -0.90 5.61 12.76
CA PHE A 149 0.32 5.01 13.22
C PHE A 149 0.39 3.57 12.72
N ASP A 150 1.32 3.30 11.81
CA ASP A 150 1.43 2.03 11.12
C ASP A 150 2.63 1.25 11.61
N HIS A 151 2.44 -0.06 11.77
CA HIS A 151 3.51 -1.02 12.00
C HIS A 151 3.42 -2.14 10.99
N SER A 152 4.52 -2.39 10.30
CA SER A 152 4.66 -3.46 9.33
C SER A 152 5.72 -4.45 9.79
N PHE A 153 5.42 -5.73 9.66
CA PHE A 153 6.34 -6.83 9.94
C PHE A 153 6.28 -7.83 8.79
N ALA A 154 7.43 -8.26 8.28
CA ALA A 154 7.50 -9.28 7.25
C ALA A 154 8.57 -10.31 7.60
N LEU A 155 8.23 -11.58 7.58
CA LEU A 155 9.18 -12.67 7.78
C LEU A 155 9.86 -13.01 6.44
N LEU A 156 11.09 -12.54 6.29
CA LEU A 156 11.91 -12.78 5.12
C LEU A 156 12.36 -14.23 5.08
N ASN A 157 12.14 -14.90 3.97
CA ASN A 157 12.64 -16.25 3.73
C ASN A 157 12.54 -16.60 2.23
N PRO A 158 13.23 -17.64 1.74
CA PRO A 158 13.27 -17.94 0.30
C PRO A 158 12.00 -18.58 -0.25
N TYR A 159 11.05 -18.97 0.60
CA TYR A 159 9.85 -19.70 0.16
C TYR A 159 8.65 -18.80 -0.04
N LEU A 160 8.20 -18.17 1.02
CA LEU A 160 7.03 -17.27 1.07
C LEU A 160 7.31 -16.20 2.11
N ILE A 161 6.87 -14.99 1.87
CA ILE A 161 7.01 -13.87 2.81
C ILE A 161 5.65 -13.59 3.44
N PRO A 162 5.35 -14.18 4.61
CA PRO A 162 4.20 -13.75 5.39
C PRO A 162 4.47 -12.36 5.97
N TYR A 163 3.40 -11.55 6.04
CA TYR A 163 3.49 -10.21 6.60
C TYR A 163 2.22 -9.86 7.38
N VAL A 164 2.35 -8.88 8.25
CA VAL A 164 1.25 -8.23 8.96
C VAL A 164 1.51 -6.73 9.02
N ASN A 165 0.48 -5.94 8.75
CA ASN A 165 0.45 -4.52 9.02
C ASN A 165 -0.61 -4.24 10.07
N ILE A 166 -0.29 -3.39 11.02
CA ILE A 166 -1.17 -2.93 12.08
C ILE A 166 -1.29 -1.43 11.87
N VAL A 167 -2.49 -0.96 11.60
CA VAL A 167 -2.81 0.45 11.39
C VAL A 167 -3.68 0.92 12.54
N ARG A 168 -3.25 1.98 13.19
CA ARG A 168 -4.01 2.67 14.22
C ARG A 168 -4.39 4.05 13.71
N GLU A 169 -5.63 4.22 13.34
CA GLU A 169 -6.20 5.52 13.01
C GLU A 169 -6.50 6.27 14.32
N TYR A 170 -5.82 7.38 14.50
CA TYR A 170 -5.76 8.01 15.81
C TYR A 170 -6.98 8.86 16.15
N ARG A 171 -7.60 9.44 15.13
CA ARG A 171 -8.74 10.34 15.31
C ARG A 171 -10.01 9.62 15.74
N PHE A 172 -10.27 8.46 15.14
CA PHE A 172 -11.47 7.68 15.38
C PHE A 172 -11.24 6.53 16.38
N ASP A 173 -10.00 6.43 16.90
CA ASP A 173 -9.62 5.36 17.82
C ASP A 173 -9.79 3.96 17.19
N ALA A 174 -9.57 3.86 15.89
CA ALA A 174 -9.89 2.71 15.06
C ALA A 174 -8.66 1.88 14.70
N ASN A 175 -8.83 0.56 14.55
CA ASN A 175 -7.75 -0.35 14.20
C ASN A 175 -8.06 -1.15 12.94
N LEU A 176 -7.01 -1.37 12.16
CA LEU A 176 -7.03 -2.24 11.00
C LEU A 176 -5.80 -3.16 11.04
N PHE A 177 -6.01 -4.41 10.63
CA PHE A 177 -4.97 -5.43 10.51
C PHE A 177 -4.98 -5.98 9.10
N GLN A 178 -3.89 -5.80 8.37
CA GLN A 178 -3.66 -6.49 7.10
C GLN A 178 -2.69 -7.64 7.35
N PHE A 179 -2.98 -8.79 6.84
CA PHE A 179 -2.07 -9.93 6.91
C PHE A 179 -2.16 -10.76 5.65
N GLY A 180 -1.05 -11.29 5.25
CA GLY A 180 -0.99 -11.99 3.98
C GLY A 180 0.32 -12.71 3.74
N VAL A 181 0.45 -13.16 2.53
CA VAL A 181 1.66 -13.85 2.06
C VAL A 181 1.93 -13.44 0.63
N LYS A 182 3.21 -13.17 0.33
CA LYS A 182 3.69 -12.84 -1.02
C LYS A 182 4.89 -13.71 -1.41
N LYS A 183 5.07 -13.90 -2.72
CA LYS A 183 6.21 -14.65 -3.28
C LYS A 183 6.80 -13.90 -4.46
N PRO A 184 7.87 -13.11 -4.28
CA PRO A 184 8.64 -12.59 -5.40
C PRO A 184 9.29 -13.75 -6.17
N ILE A 185 9.19 -13.70 -7.49
CA ILE A 185 9.73 -14.70 -8.41
C ILE A 185 10.44 -13.96 -9.53
N GLN A 186 11.74 -14.19 -9.65
CA GLN A 186 12.51 -13.69 -10.78
C GLN A 186 12.31 -14.62 -11.98
N ILE A 187 11.82 -14.07 -13.09
CA ILE A 187 11.61 -14.82 -14.34
C ILE A 187 12.82 -14.67 -15.27
N THR A 188 13.30 -13.42 -15.46
CA THR A 188 14.55 -13.10 -16.15
C THR A 188 15.33 -12.07 -15.35
N ASP A 189 16.50 -11.64 -15.81
CA ASP A 189 17.26 -10.59 -15.11
C ASP A 189 16.47 -9.27 -15.03
N GLU A 190 15.54 -9.02 -15.95
CA GLU A 190 14.75 -7.79 -16.01
C GLU A 190 13.32 -7.97 -15.51
N LEU A 191 12.75 -9.18 -15.62
CA LEU A 191 11.33 -9.44 -15.35
C LEU A 191 11.13 -10.19 -14.04
N SER A 192 10.34 -9.62 -13.17
CA SER A 192 9.86 -10.26 -11.95
C SER A 192 8.34 -10.24 -11.86
N ILE A 193 7.81 -11.23 -11.15
CA ILE A 193 6.40 -11.28 -10.75
C ILE A 193 6.29 -11.50 -9.24
N CYS A 194 5.22 -11.01 -8.64
CA CYS A 194 4.95 -11.23 -7.23
C CYS A 194 3.46 -11.51 -7.01
N PRO A 195 3.04 -12.79 -7.04
CA PRO A 195 1.72 -13.14 -6.55
C PRO A 195 1.61 -12.93 -5.04
N PHE A 196 0.47 -12.40 -4.59
CA PHE A 196 0.18 -12.30 -3.18
C PHE A 196 -1.29 -12.44 -2.83
N VAL A 197 -1.56 -12.82 -1.59
CA VAL A 197 -2.88 -12.91 -1.00
C VAL A 197 -2.88 -12.11 0.30
N GLU A 198 -3.87 -11.28 0.48
CA GLU A 198 -4.04 -10.42 1.64
C GLU A 198 -5.45 -10.53 2.19
N PHE A 199 -5.53 -10.54 3.50
CA PHE A 199 -6.77 -10.37 4.25
C PHE A 199 -6.68 -9.09 5.07
N VAL A 200 -7.81 -8.43 5.22
CA VAL A 200 -7.95 -7.25 6.07
C VAL A 200 -9.00 -7.53 7.13
N ALA A 201 -8.61 -7.37 8.40
CA ALA A 201 -9.52 -7.34 9.52
C ALA A 201 -9.61 -5.91 10.06
N ARG A 202 -10.80 -5.52 10.49
CA ARG A 202 -11.09 -4.17 11.00
C ARG A 202 -11.88 -4.26 12.29
N ASP A 203 -11.71 -3.29 13.17
CA ASP A 203 -12.66 -3.11 14.26
C ASP A 203 -13.92 -2.36 13.77
N LYS A 204 -14.93 -2.30 14.63
CA LYS A 204 -16.19 -1.62 14.31
C LYS A 204 -16.00 -0.11 14.08
N ASP A 205 -15.04 0.48 14.79
CA ASP A 205 -14.79 1.92 14.76
C ASP A 205 -14.11 2.30 13.44
N TYR A 206 -13.26 1.43 12.87
CA TYR A 206 -12.69 1.61 11.54
C TYR A 206 -13.76 1.58 10.45
N ASN A 207 -14.74 0.71 10.54
CA ASN A 207 -15.86 0.68 9.60
C ASN A 207 -16.72 1.95 9.66
N TRP A 208 -16.84 2.55 10.83
CA TRP A 208 -17.54 3.81 11.01
C TRP A 208 -16.78 5.00 10.44
N CYS A 209 -15.45 4.99 10.44
CA CYS A 209 -14.60 6.04 9.86
C CYS A 209 -14.80 6.20 8.35
N PHE A 210 -15.22 5.15 7.67
CA PHE A 210 -15.46 5.14 6.23
C PHE A 210 -16.94 4.86 5.90
N PRO A 211 -17.88 5.69 6.38
CA PRO A 211 -19.32 5.46 6.23
C PRO A 211 -19.77 5.43 4.77
N THR A 212 -19.05 6.10 3.87
CA THR A 212 -19.33 6.09 2.44
C THR A 212 -19.00 4.76 1.78
N GLN A 213 -18.14 3.95 2.38
CA GLN A 213 -17.79 2.62 1.89
C GLN A 213 -18.66 1.54 2.50
N PHE A 214 -19.09 1.73 3.73
CA PHE A 214 -19.74 0.70 4.54
C PHE A 214 -21.02 1.20 5.20
N GLY A 215 -21.46 2.41 4.82
CA GLY A 215 -22.75 2.96 5.17
C GLY A 215 -23.03 3.29 6.61
N GLY A 216 -22.03 3.63 7.35
CA GLY A 216 -22.22 3.95 8.76
C GLY A 216 -22.76 2.78 9.59
N ILE A 217 -22.49 1.54 9.12
CA ILE A 217 -23.02 0.34 9.74
C ILE A 217 -22.29 0.11 11.04
N GLU A 218 -23.03 -0.03 12.12
CA GLU A 218 -22.55 -0.66 13.35
C GLU A 218 -22.25 -2.14 13.07
N THR A 219 -21.22 -2.42 12.26
CA THR A 219 -20.78 -3.79 12.04
C THR A 219 -19.95 -4.23 13.22
N CYS A 220 -20.06 -5.49 13.55
CA CYS A 220 -19.10 -6.14 14.43
C CYS A 220 -17.72 -6.06 13.73
N GLY A 221 -16.67 -5.75 14.48
CA GLY A 221 -15.31 -5.90 13.97
C GLY A 221 -15.04 -7.34 13.55
N GLY A 222 -14.14 -7.55 12.60
CA GLY A 222 -13.78 -8.88 12.13
C GLY A 222 -13.04 -8.86 10.79
N LEU A 223 -12.99 -10.03 10.16
CA LEU A 223 -12.36 -10.22 8.86
C LEU A 223 -13.24 -9.60 7.77
N ALA A 224 -12.73 -8.56 7.14
CA ALA A 224 -13.53 -7.68 6.27
C ALA A 224 -13.37 -8.01 4.78
N THR A 225 -12.12 -8.07 4.30
CA THR A 225 -11.84 -8.20 2.86
C THR A 225 -10.77 -9.24 2.56
N LEU A 226 -10.81 -9.76 1.34
CA LEU A 226 -9.80 -10.60 0.70
C LEU A 226 -9.32 -9.89 -0.56
N LYS A 227 -8.01 -9.89 -0.78
CA LYS A 227 -7.38 -9.47 -2.03
C LYS A 227 -6.42 -10.54 -2.53
N VAL A 228 -6.52 -10.88 -3.80
CA VAL A 228 -5.56 -11.72 -4.53
C VAL A 228 -4.99 -10.87 -5.65
N GLU A 229 -3.68 -10.65 -5.66
CA GLU A 229 -3.02 -9.72 -6.58
C GLU A 229 -1.81 -10.39 -7.25
N LEU A 230 -1.54 -10.00 -8.48
CA LEU A 230 -0.33 -10.30 -9.20
C LEU A 230 0.33 -8.97 -9.61
N ASP A 231 1.50 -8.72 -9.06
CA ASP A 231 2.37 -7.63 -9.48
C ASP A 231 3.40 -8.16 -10.48
N THR A 232 3.72 -7.33 -11.45
CA THR A 232 4.75 -7.59 -12.47
C THR A 232 5.63 -6.36 -12.58
N THR A 233 6.94 -6.54 -12.57
CA THR A 233 7.90 -5.45 -12.76
C THR A 233 8.88 -5.83 -13.86
N TYR A 234 9.13 -4.90 -14.79
CA TYR A 234 10.13 -5.00 -15.82
C TYR A 234 11.16 -3.89 -15.65
N GLN A 235 12.38 -4.26 -15.28
CA GLN A 235 13.49 -3.34 -15.07
C GLN A 235 14.13 -2.97 -16.41
N ILE A 236 14.13 -1.68 -16.76
CA ILE A 236 14.74 -1.15 -17.99
C ILE A 236 16.19 -0.78 -17.74
N THR A 237 16.46 -0.11 -16.61
CA THR A 237 17.79 0.25 -16.16
C THR A 237 17.88 -0.01 -14.65
N GLU A 238 19.04 0.15 -14.04
CA GLU A 238 19.18 0.06 -12.58
C GLU A 238 18.31 1.06 -11.79
N HIS A 239 17.93 2.18 -12.44
CA HIS A 239 17.16 3.26 -11.83
C HIS A 239 15.71 3.35 -12.31
N PHE A 240 15.34 2.67 -13.38
CA PHE A 240 14.03 2.85 -14.01
C PHE A 240 13.43 1.54 -14.48
N GLY A 241 12.15 1.34 -14.20
CA GLY A 241 11.37 0.19 -14.63
C GLY A 241 9.91 0.53 -14.92
N LEU A 242 9.20 -0.47 -15.41
CA LEU A 242 7.77 -0.45 -15.61
C LEU A 242 7.13 -1.45 -14.64
N PHE A 243 5.91 -1.17 -14.24
CA PHE A 243 5.11 -2.15 -13.52
C PHE A 243 3.73 -2.32 -14.13
N ALA A 244 3.15 -3.47 -13.88
CA ALA A 244 1.74 -3.76 -14.10
C ALA A 244 1.23 -4.58 -12.92
N LYS A 245 -0.01 -4.32 -12.49
CA LYS A 245 -0.66 -5.12 -11.46
C LYS A 245 -2.11 -5.39 -11.79
N VAL A 246 -2.59 -6.51 -11.32
CA VAL A 246 -4.00 -6.88 -11.37
C VAL A 246 -4.39 -7.56 -10.06
N ALA A 247 -5.52 -7.18 -9.50
CA ALA A 247 -6.05 -7.75 -8.28
C ALA A 247 -7.53 -8.09 -8.41
N TYR A 248 -7.93 -9.16 -7.76
CA TYR A 248 -9.30 -9.45 -7.41
C TYR A 248 -9.49 -9.13 -5.93
N CYS A 249 -10.48 -8.32 -5.62
CA CYS A 249 -10.84 -7.92 -4.27
C CYS A 249 -12.28 -8.36 -3.97
N SER A 250 -12.51 -8.81 -2.74
CA SER A 250 -13.83 -9.25 -2.27
C SER A 250 -14.06 -8.80 -0.83
N ILE A 251 -15.22 -8.22 -0.57
CA ILE A 251 -15.71 -8.01 0.79
C ILE A 251 -16.26 -9.35 1.26
N ILE A 252 -15.63 -9.96 2.27
CA ILE A 252 -15.99 -11.30 2.76
C ILE A 252 -16.85 -11.28 4.02
N ASP A 253 -16.87 -10.15 4.74
CA ASP A 253 -17.77 -9.96 5.87
C ASP A 253 -19.23 -9.90 5.41
N HIS A 254 -20.08 -10.76 6.01
CA HIS A 254 -21.48 -10.87 5.63
C HIS A 254 -22.29 -9.61 5.93
N HIS A 255 -22.04 -8.98 7.05
CA HIS A 255 -22.75 -7.75 7.44
C HIS A 255 -22.37 -6.60 6.52
N MET A 256 -21.08 -6.46 6.21
CA MET A 256 -20.60 -5.46 5.26
C MET A 256 -21.17 -5.69 3.86
N ARG A 257 -21.22 -6.93 3.39
CA ARG A 257 -21.83 -7.28 2.08
C ARG A 257 -23.29 -6.88 2.00
N ASN A 258 -24.07 -7.20 3.01
CA ASN A 258 -25.51 -6.88 3.04
C ASN A 258 -25.74 -5.37 3.08
N SER A 259 -24.95 -4.69 3.84
CA SER A 259 -25.06 -3.24 3.97
C SER A 259 -24.64 -2.47 2.72
N CYS A 260 -23.73 -3.01 1.94
CA CYS A 260 -23.42 -2.46 0.62
C CYS A 260 -24.68 -2.40 -0.28
N ASP A 261 -25.64 -3.33 -0.15
CA ASP A 261 -26.86 -3.30 -0.95
C ASP A 261 -27.81 -2.15 -0.57
N ASP A 262 -27.84 -1.74 0.70
CA ASP A 262 -28.75 -0.72 1.20
C ASP A 262 -28.28 0.71 0.93
N ILE A 263 -26.97 0.93 0.81
CA ILE A 263 -26.36 2.26 0.76
C ILE A 263 -25.99 2.65 -0.66
N LEU A 264 -25.65 1.68 -1.47
CA LEU A 264 -25.14 1.84 -2.83
C LEU A 264 -26.24 1.97 -3.88
N ALA A 265 -27.50 2.10 -3.47
CA ALA A 265 -28.60 2.53 -4.33
C ALA A 265 -28.42 3.97 -4.89
N SER A 266 -27.34 4.67 -4.50
CA SER A 266 -26.90 5.92 -5.15
C SER A 266 -25.79 5.60 -6.15
N ASP A 267 -26.03 5.86 -7.41
CA ASP A 267 -25.24 5.54 -8.62
C ASP A 267 -23.77 6.02 -8.65
N ASP A 268 -23.21 6.54 -7.57
CA ASP A 268 -21.96 7.30 -7.58
C ASP A 268 -20.78 6.62 -6.89
N TYR A 269 -20.97 5.53 -6.14
CA TYR A 269 -19.90 4.81 -5.45
C TYR A 269 -19.90 3.36 -5.85
N GLY A 270 -18.71 2.82 -6.14
CA GLY A 270 -18.56 1.46 -6.65
C GLY A 270 -19.25 0.42 -5.78
N GLU A 271 -20.37 -0.06 -6.27
CA GLU A 271 -21.26 -1.06 -5.63
C GLU A 271 -20.63 -2.45 -5.54
N ASN A 272 -19.37 -2.59 -5.87
CA ASN A 272 -18.80 -3.90 -6.11
C ASN A 272 -18.26 -4.51 -4.82
N LYS A 273 -19.04 -5.44 -4.28
CA LYS A 273 -18.59 -6.35 -3.21
C LYS A 273 -17.42 -7.22 -3.67
N ASP A 274 -17.39 -7.46 -4.98
CA ASP A 274 -16.38 -8.22 -5.68
C ASP A 274 -15.96 -7.44 -6.93
N PHE A 275 -14.68 -7.11 -7.06
CA PHE A 275 -14.19 -6.32 -8.20
C PHE A 275 -12.78 -6.71 -8.63
N VAL A 276 -12.51 -6.45 -9.90
CA VAL A 276 -11.15 -6.51 -10.44
C VAL A 276 -10.61 -5.10 -10.54
N TRP A 277 -9.41 -4.92 -10.03
CA TRP A 277 -8.68 -3.66 -10.03
C TRP A 277 -7.29 -3.88 -10.61
N GLY A 278 -6.73 -2.87 -11.23
CA GLY A 278 -5.38 -2.98 -11.74
C GLY A 278 -4.83 -1.65 -12.21
N GLY A 279 -3.53 -1.66 -12.48
CA GLY A 279 -2.83 -0.47 -12.94
C GLY A 279 -1.53 -0.78 -13.65
N VAL A 280 -1.02 0.22 -14.35
CA VAL A 280 0.28 0.20 -15.02
C VAL A 280 1.00 1.50 -14.75
N GLY A 281 2.32 1.45 -14.74
CA GLY A 281 3.09 2.67 -14.47
C GLY A 281 4.59 2.45 -14.52
N VAL A 282 5.29 3.38 -13.90
CA VAL A 282 6.75 3.44 -13.84
C VAL A 282 7.24 3.27 -12.41
N THR A 283 8.42 2.69 -12.27
CA THR A 283 9.18 2.63 -11.01
C THR A 283 10.51 3.32 -11.18
N PHE A 284 11.03 3.91 -10.12
CA PHE A 284 12.36 4.51 -10.13
C PHE A 284 13.06 4.31 -8.78
N ASN A 285 14.39 4.10 -8.82
CA ASN A 285 15.27 3.96 -7.67
C ASN A 285 16.41 4.98 -7.76
N PHE A 286 16.86 5.50 -6.65
CA PHE A 286 17.96 6.46 -6.58
C PHE A 286 18.80 6.33 -5.31
#